data_27366f819bd3fb666401aca8f96de393
#
_entry.id   27366f819bd3fb666401aca8f96de393
#
_cell.length_a   1.000
_cell.length_b   1.000
_cell.length_c   1.000
_cell.angle_alpha   90.00
_cell.angle_beta   90.00
_cell.angle_gamma   90.00
#
_symmetry.space_group_name_H-M   'P 1'
#
loop_
_entity.id
_entity.type
_entity.pdbx_description
1 polymer ?
#
loop_
_entity_poly.entity_id
_entity_poly.type
_entity_poly.pdbx_seq_one_letter_code
_entity_poly.pdbx_strand_id
1 'polypeptide(L)'
;MFRILSVSLLSLLLCASVAFAEKPLVVASDPTFPPNEMLNKDKEIVGFSIDYIKAVGKEAGFDVQVKNIAWDGIFAALASNQVDVIAASVSITDKR
;
A
#
# COMPACT_ATOMS: atom_id res chain seq x y z
N MET A 1 17.32 2.92 46.49
CA MET A 1 16.32 1.92 46.03
C MET A 1 15.23 2.52 45.14
N PHE A 2 14.60 3.61 45.54
CA PHE A 2 13.51 4.20 44.72
C PHE A 2 13.96 4.85 43.38
N ARG A 3 15.22 5.26 43.25
CA ARG A 3 15.76 5.85 42.00
C ARG A 3 15.95 4.85 40.86
N ILE A 4 16.20 3.60 41.17
CA ILE A 4 16.43 2.54 40.19
C ILE A 4 15.09 2.06 39.57
N LEU A 5 14.02 2.03 40.36
CA LEU A 5 12.67 1.69 39.94
C LEU A 5 12.09 2.71 38.95
N SER A 6 12.40 4.01 39.15
CA SER A 6 11.94 5.09 38.27
C SER A 6 12.59 5.04 36.87
N VAL A 7 13.87 4.66 36.80
CA VAL A 7 14.59 4.54 35.52
C VAL A 7 14.10 3.32 34.73
N SER A 8 13.78 2.22 35.40
CA SER A 8 13.25 1.02 34.76
C SER A 8 11.85 1.23 34.17
N LEU A 9 11.02 2.03 34.83
CA LEU A 9 9.68 2.34 34.35
C LEU A 9 9.70 3.25 33.12
N LEU A 10 10.65 4.18 33.05
CA LEU A 10 10.82 5.10 31.94
C LEU A 10 11.32 4.38 30.67
N SER A 11 12.21 3.39 30.83
CA SER A 11 12.69 2.59 29.69
C SER A 11 11.62 1.67 29.11
N LEU A 12 10.69 1.21 29.92
CA LEU A 12 9.56 0.39 29.45
C LEU A 12 8.56 1.19 28.60
N LEU A 13 8.36 2.46 28.93
CA LEU A 13 7.49 3.35 28.16
C LEU A 13 8.08 3.73 26.79
N LEU A 14 9.41 3.81 26.66
CA LEU A 14 10.05 4.08 25.36
C LEU A 14 9.94 2.92 24.38
N CYS A 15 9.91 1.67 24.86
CA CYS A 15 9.77 0.49 24.01
C CYS A 15 8.33 0.30 23.47
N ALA A 16 7.33 0.83 24.14
CA ALA A 16 5.93 0.72 23.70
C ALA A 16 5.59 1.60 22.47
N SER A 17 6.35 2.67 22.23
CA SER A 17 6.12 3.58 21.10
C SER A 17 6.60 3.05 19.75
N VAL A 18 7.37 1.96 19.71
CA VAL A 18 7.91 1.35 18.48
C VAL A 18 7.02 0.24 17.93
N ALA A 19 5.93 -0.14 18.62
CA ALA A 19 5.09 -1.29 18.29
C ALA A 19 4.01 -1.01 17.22
N PHE A 20 3.87 0.22 16.72
CA PHE A 20 2.85 0.59 15.72
C PHE A 20 3.51 0.87 14.37
N ALA A 21 3.87 -0.20 13.64
CA ALA A 21 4.17 -0.09 12.22
C ALA A 21 2.86 0.04 11.43
N GLU A 22 2.75 1.05 10.57
CA GLU A 22 1.60 1.18 9.67
C GLU A 22 1.55 -0.01 8.70
N LYS A 23 0.34 -0.47 8.41
CA LYS A 23 0.14 -1.53 7.41
C LYS A 23 0.49 -1.00 6.03
N PRO A 24 1.03 -1.82 5.12
CA PRO A 24 1.25 -1.42 3.75
C PRO A 24 -0.06 -1.03 3.07
N LEU A 25 0.02 -0.05 2.16
CA LEU A 25 -1.07 0.30 1.28
C LEU A 25 -1.19 -0.78 0.21
N VAL A 26 -2.31 -1.47 0.19
CA VAL A 26 -2.57 -2.55 -0.78
C VAL A 26 -3.24 -1.95 -2.01
N VAL A 27 -2.57 -2.07 -3.16
CA VAL A 27 -2.99 -1.48 -4.43
C VAL A 27 -3.35 -2.60 -5.42
N ALA A 28 -4.55 -2.55 -5.97
CA ALA A 28 -4.95 -3.43 -7.06
C ALA A 28 -4.57 -2.82 -8.42
N SER A 29 -4.01 -3.63 -9.29
CA SER A 29 -3.74 -3.27 -10.68
C SER A 29 -4.00 -4.47 -11.58
N ASP A 30 -4.51 -4.20 -12.77
CA ASP A 30 -4.62 -5.20 -13.84
C ASP A 30 -3.47 -4.93 -14.84
N PRO A 31 -2.41 -5.75 -14.87
CA PRO A 31 -1.21 -5.48 -15.65
C PRO A 31 -1.36 -5.89 -17.12
N THR A 32 -2.48 -5.55 -17.75
CA THR A 32 -2.77 -5.85 -19.15
C THR A 32 -2.95 -4.58 -19.99
N PHE A 33 -2.45 -3.44 -19.52
CA PHE A 33 -2.60 -2.15 -20.18
C PHE A 33 -1.26 -1.41 -20.33
N PRO A 34 -0.33 -1.93 -21.17
CA PRO A 34 0.96 -1.29 -21.37
C PRO A 34 0.82 0.06 -22.09
N PRO A 35 1.67 1.05 -21.82
CA PRO A 35 2.80 1.02 -20.89
C PRO A 35 2.45 1.42 -19.45
N ASN A 36 1.18 1.61 -19.14
CA ASN A 36 0.73 2.12 -17.85
C ASN A 36 0.84 1.07 -16.74
N GLU A 37 0.33 -0.11 -16.97
CA GLU A 37 0.46 -1.27 -16.10
C GLU A 37 0.68 -2.52 -16.95
N MET A 38 1.71 -3.28 -16.62
CA MET A 38 2.11 -4.47 -17.37
C MET A 38 2.98 -5.39 -16.53
N LEU A 39 3.18 -6.61 -17.01
CA LEU A 39 4.18 -7.52 -16.44
C LEU A 39 5.48 -7.39 -17.23
N ASN A 40 6.61 -7.32 -16.50
CA ASN A 40 7.92 -7.44 -17.11
C ASN A 40 8.29 -8.92 -17.33
N LYS A 41 9.48 -9.19 -17.86
CA LYS A 41 9.98 -10.55 -18.11
C LYS A 41 10.12 -11.39 -16.84
N ASP A 42 10.28 -10.76 -15.67
CA ASP A 42 10.35 -11.40 -14.36
C ASP A 42 8.96 -11.54 -13.71
N LYS A 43 7.88 -11.25 -14.45
CA LYS A 43 6.49 -11.26 -14.00
C LYS A 43 6.20 -10.29 -12.87
N GLU A 44 6.99 -9.24 -12.76
CA GLU A 44 6.71 -8.14 -11.86
C GLU A 44 5.75 -7.14 -12.50
N ILE A 45 4.85 -6.59 -11.70
CA ILE A 45 3.92 -5.56 -12.16
C ILE A 45 4.66 -4.23 -12.21
N VAL A 46 4.76 -3.64 -13.40
CA VAL A 46 5.51 -2.41 -13.67
C VAL A 46 4.71 -1.48 -14.57
N GLY A 47 5.18 -0.27 -14.74
CA GLY A 47 4.62 0.73 -15.64
C GLY A 47 4.40 2.07 -14.97
N PHE A 48 3.87 3.02 -15.74
CA PHE A 48 3.65 4.39 -15.28
C PHE A 48 2.76 4.47 -14.02
N SER A 49 1.63 3.78 -14.03
CA SER A 49 0.69 3.79 -12.91
C SER A 49 1.30 3.21 -11.64
N ILE A 50 2.17 2.23 -11.79
CA ILE A 50 2.85 1.58 -10.68
C ILE A 50 3.91 2.51 -10.06
N ASP A 51 4.71 3.15 -10.90
CA ASP A 51 5.70 4.13 -10.44
C ASP A 51 5.02 5.31 -9.76
N TYR A 52 3.90 5.77 -10.30
CA TYR A 52 3.11 6.86 -9.75
C TYR A 52 2.57 6.53 -8.35
N ILE A 53 1.91 5.39 -8.19
CA ILE A 53 1.32 5.04 -6.88
C ILE A 53 2.40 4.75 -5.82
N LYS A 54 3.55 4.21 -6.22
CA LYS A 54 4.69 4.05 -5.31
C LYS A 54 5.25 5.39 -4.85
N ALA A 55 5.33 6.37 -5.76
CA ALA A 55 5.77 7.72 -5.41
C ALA A 55 4.79 8.42 -4.46
N VAL A 56 3.48 8.29 -4.70
CA VAL A 56 2.42 8.80 -3.81
C VAL A 56 2.52 8.15 -2.43
N GLY A 57 2.67 6.84 -2.37
CA GLY A 57 2.83 6.11 -1.11
C GLY A 57 4.04 6.57 -0.32
N LYS A 58 5.17 6.75 -0.98
CA LYS A 58 6.40 7.25 -0.35
C LYS A 58 6.20 8.64 0.28
N GLU A 59 5.58 9.57 -0.44
CA GLU A 59 5.27 10.91 0.07
C GLU A 59 4.29 10.88 1.24
N ALA A 60 3.32 9.96 1.22
CA ALA A 60 2.33 9.80 2.28
C ALA A 60 2.83 8.96 3.48
N GLY A 61 4.02 8.36 3.39
CA GLY A 61 4.59 7.54 4.45
C GLY A 61 4.09 6.10 4.48
N PHE A 62 3.57 5.56 3.38
CA PHE A 62 3.13 4.18 3.25
C PHE A 62 4.06 3.36 2.36
N ASP A 63 4.31 2.12 2.78
CA ASP A 63 4.81 1.10 1.87
C ASP A 63 3.67 0.67 0.93
N VAL A 64 3.98 0.47 -0.34
CA VAL A 64 2.99 0.08 -1.35
C VAL A 64 3.18 -1.38 -1.72
N GLN A 65 2.10 -2.16 -1.62
CA GLN A 65 2.03 -3.55 -2.07
C GLN A 65 1.04 -3.63 -3.24
N VAL A 66 1.54 -3.99 -4.42
CA VAL A 66 0.71 -4.11 -5.63
C VAL A 66 0.23 -5.54 -5.80
N LYS A 67 -1.07 -5.72 -6.00
CA LYS A 67 -1.71 -7.01 -6.30
C LYS A 67 -2.26 -7.04 -7.71
N ASN A 68 -2.02 -8.15 -8.40
CA ASN A 68 -2.61 -8.42 -9.70
C ASN A 68 -4.07 -8.85 -9.53
N ILE A 69 -5.00 -8.00 -9.93
CA ILE A 69 -6.43 -8.29 -9.90
C ILE A 69 -7.03 -7.95 -11.26
N ALA A 70 -7.69 -8.91 -11.89
CA ALA A 70 -8.33 -8.73 -13.17
C ALA A 70 -9.42 -7.63 -13.12
N TRP A 71 -9.55 -6.90 -14.20
CA TRP A 71 -10.49 -5.78 -14.33
C TRP A 71 -11.92 -6.14 -13.90
N ASP A 72 -12.39 -7.33 -14.24
CA ASP A 72 -13.76 -7.77 -13.92
C ASP A 72 -14.01 -7.86 -12.39
N GLY A 73 -12.98 -8.05 -11.59
CA GLY A 73 -13.10 -8.17 -10.14
C GLY A 73 -12.49 -7.00 -9.35
N ILE A 74 -11.86 -6.03 -10.01
CA ILE A 74 -11.05 -5.03 -9.33
C ILE A 74 -11.89 -4.07 -8.46
N PHE A 75 -13.08 -3.67 -8.92
CA PHE A 75 -13.97 -2.81 -8.15
C PHE A 75 -14.63 -3.53 -6.97
N ALA A 76 -14.94 -4.81 -7.14
CA ALA A 76 -15.45 -5.65 -6.05
C ALA A 76 -14.40 -5.85 -4.96
N ALA A 77 -13.13 -5.99 -5.33
CA ALA A 77 -12.03 -6.08 -4.37
C ALA A 77 -11.88 -4.81 -3.53
N LEU A 78 -12.08 -3.64 -4.14
CA LEU A 78 -12.08 -2.36 -3.43
C LEU A 78 -13.28 -2.25 -2.48
N ALA A 79 -14.48 -2.58 -2.95
CA ALA A 79 -15.71 -2.50 -2.17
C ALA A 79 -15.70 -3.44 -0.96
N SER A 80 -15.07 -4.61 -1.07
CA SER A 80 -14.95 -5.60 0.02
C SER A 80 -13.72 -5.40 0.92
N ASN A 81 -12.98 -4.32 0.75
CA ASN A 81 -11.76 -4.00 1.51
C ASN A 81 -10.63 -5.02 1.37
N GLN A 82 -10.59 -5.77 0.28
CA GLN A 82 -9.43 -6.62 -0.05
C GLN A 82 -8.22 -5.79 -0.47
N VAL A 83 -8.48 -4.64 -1.07
CA VAL A 83 -7.47 -3.64 -1.44
C VAL A 83 -7.90 -2.27 -0.96
N ASP A 84 -6.94 -1.36 -0.83
CA ASP A 84 -7.17 0.00 -0.35
C ASP A 84 -7.33 1.00 -1.50
N VAL A 85 -6.69 0.73 -2.64
CA VAL A 85 -6.60 1.64 -3.78
C VAL A 85 -6.57 0.81 -5.07
N ILE A 86 -7.07 1.41 -6.15
CA ILE A 86 -6.92 0.88 -7.52
C ILE A 86 -5.98 1.80 -8.29
N ALA A 87 -4.97 1.23 -8.93
CA ALA A 87 -4.07 1.90 -9.87
C ALA A 87 -4.03 1.08 -11.18
N ALA A 88 -5.04 1.28 -12.02
CA ALA A 88 -5.29 0.48 -13.22
C ALA A 88 -5.85 1.32 -14.38
N SER A 89 -5.41 2.56 -14.51
CA SER A 89 -5.86 3.49 -15.58
C SER A 89 -7.37 3.66 -15.62
N VAL A 90 -8.00 3.74 -14.45
CA VAL A 90 -9.46 3.90 -14.33
C VAL A 90 -9.86 5.31 -14.77
N SER A 91 -10.72 5.42 -15.75
CA SER A 91 -11.23 6.71 -16.23
C SER A 91 -12.17 7.35 -15.22
N ILE A 92 -12.10 8.67 -15.10
CA ILE A 92 -13.07 9.47 -14.34
C ILE A 92 -14.35 9.56 -15.14
N THR A 93 -15.46 9.07 -14.57
CA THR A 93 -16.79 9.14 -15.18
C THR A 93 -17.81 9.57 -14.13
N ASP A 94 -18.99 10.02 -14.60
CA ASP A 94 -20.07 10.41 -13.68
C ASP A 94 -20.60 9.25 -12.82
N LYS A 95 -20.35 8.01 -13.25
CA LYS A 95 -20.81 6.79 -12.55
C LYS A 95 -19.80 6.20 -11.56
N ARG A 96 -18.57 6.75 -11.51
CA ARG A 96 -17.49 6.22 -10.68
C ARG A 96 -17.07 7.15 -9.56
#